data_71065d1ceafccd2ff868d7db1e86fca4
#
_entry.id   71065d1ceafccd2ff868d7db1e86fca4
#
_cell.length_a   1.000
_cell.length_b   1.000
_cell.length_c   1.000
_cell.angle_alpha   90.00
_cell.angle_beta   90.00
_cell.angle_gamma   90.00
#
_symmetry.space_group_name_H-M   'P 1'
#
loop_
_entity.id
_entity.type
_entity.pdbx_description
1 polymer ?
#
loop_
_entity_poly.entity_id
_entity_poly.type
_entity_poly.pdbx_seq_one_letter_code
_entity_poly.pdbx_strand_id
1 'polypeptide(L)'
;MKIQLFNFENDICEMDKYINVLEIEDQKLFVRIVQSFNDIANGVEPEETIHFYINDEQVELYNKIDCIIDIFNKDIVTKKINNSLYSKIEKQINENIDILIKCDNHIKEINNILIPFFNEFDFNLKFDNNFKIDDFLKYIKLNIDYEEINILDRILLIIDLESLFHLNEIIVFIDLKKYFTKEDIIEIYKYSKYKNVYIFLIESISSGITNEYERKIIIDNNYDEFLLENQ
;
A
#
# COMPACT_ATOMS: atom_id res chain seq x y z
N MET A 1 -10.24 11.92 6.76
CA MET A 1 -8.90 11.81 7.39
C MET A 1 -8.24 13.18 7.40
N LYS A 2 -7.49 13.51 8.46
CA LYS A 2 -6.74 14.75 8.63
C LYS A 2 -5.33 14.42 9.18
N ILE A 3 -4.31 15.12 8.68
CA ILE A 3 -2.94 15.03 9.19
C ILE A 3 -2.51 16.42 9.63
N GLN A 4 -1.99 16.51 10.83
CA GLN A 4 -1.47 17.74 11.41
C GLN A 4 0.02 17.59 11.67
N LEU A 5 0.81 18.45 11.03
CA LEU A 5 2.23 18.58 11.30
C LEU A 5 2.42 19.57 12.44
N PHE A 6 3.16 19.18 13.47
CA PHE A 6 3.46 20.08 14.59
C PHE A 6 4.25 21.29 14.10
N ASN A 7 3.90 22.49 14.59
CA ASN A 7 4.44 23.79 14.20
C ASN A 7 3.98 24.34 12.83
N PHE A 8 3.01 23.71 12.16
CA PHE A 8 2.40 24.26 10.96
C PHE A 8 0.93 24.65 11.22
N GLU A 9 0.49 25.72 10.54
CA GLU A 9 -0.86 26.25 10.71
C GLU A 9 -1.89 25.50 9.87
N ASN A 10 -1.46 25.01 8.69
CA ASN A 10 -2.33 24.37 7.74
C ASN A 10 -2.31 22.86 7.86
N ASP A 11 -3.47 22.27 8.14
CA ASP A 11 -3.64 20.83 8.19
C ASP A 11 -3.81 20.23 6.79
N ILE A 12 -3.31 19.01 6.61
CA ILE A 12 -3.59 18.17 5.46
C ILE A 12 -4.95 17.51 5.71
N CYS A 13 -5.98 17.91 4.96
CA CYS A 13 -7.36 17.51 5.23
C CYS A 13 -8.20 17.38 3.95
N GLU A 14 -9.48 17.06 4.08
CA GLU A 14 -10.44 16.89 2.97
C GLU A 14 -9.95 15.89 1.91
N MET A 15 -9.33 14.78 2.34
CA MET A 15 -8.74 13.77 1.44
C MET A 15 -9.77 13.08 0.53
N ASP A 16 -11.04 13.10 0.91
CA ASP A 16 -12.13 12.59 0.06
C ASP A 16 -12.37 13.51 -1.16
N LYS A 17 -12.12 14.81 -0.99
CA LYS A 17 -12.37 15.83 -2.01
C LYS A 17 -11.12 16.12 -2.83
N TYR A 18 -9.97 16.25 -2.20
CA TYR A 18 -8.71 16.66 -2.81
C TYR A 18 -7.59 15.64 -2.60
N ILE A 19 -6.65 15.63 -3.53
CA ILE A 19 -5.32 15.06 -3.32
C ILE A 19 -4.48 16.15 -2.65
N ASN A 20 -4.02 15.87 -1.45
CA ASN A 20 -3.16 16.81 -0.75
C ASN A 20 -1.73 16.73 -1.25
N VAL A 21 -1.11 17.88 -1.44
CA VAL A 21 0.29 18.02 -1.86
C VAL A 21 0.98 18.98 -0.90
N LEU A 22 2.06 18.53 -0.29
CA LEU A 22 2.94 19.35 0.54
C LEU A 22 4.22 19.61 -0.24
N GLU A 23 4.46 20.86 -0.61
CA GLU A 23 5.69 21.31 -1.27
C GLU A 23 6.58 22.01 -0.23
N ILE A 24 7.83 21.56 -0.07
CA ILE A 24 8.76 22.08 0.94
C ILE A 24 10.03 22.54 0.24
N GLU A 25 10.29 23.84 0.28
CA GLU A 25 11.48 24.45 -0.35
C GLU A 25 12.76 24.25 0.48
N ASP A 26 12.67 24.31 1.82
CA ASP A 26 13.83 24.07 2.69
C ASP A 26 14.22 22.60 2.69
N GLN A 27 15.42 22.31 2.18
CA GLN A 27 15.90 20.93 2.01
C GLN A 27 16.01 20.16 3.34
N LYS A 28 16.35 20.84 4.44
CA LYS A 28 16.52 20.19 5.74
C LYS A 28 15.16 19.81 6.33
N LEU A 29 14.19 20.71 6.21
CA LEU A 29 12.82 20.44 6.63
C LEU A 29 12.21 19.31 5.78
N PHE A 30 12.39 19.34 4.46
CA PHE A 30 11.93 18.27 3.57
C PHE A 30 12.45 16.91 4.03
N VAL A 31 13.76 16.78 4.26
CA VAL A 31 14.37 15.52 4.70
C VAL A 31 13.79 15.06 6.03
N ARG A 32 13.62 15.96 7.03
CA ARG A 32 13.05 15.60 8.34
C ARG A 32 11.60 15.11 8.22
N ILE A 33 10.78 15.80 7.43
CA ILE A 33 9.37 15.40 7.23
C ILE A 33 9.30 14.04 6.51
N VAL A 34 10.08 13.85 5.44
CA VAL A 34 10.13 12.57 4.72
C VAL A 34 10.60 11.43 5.64
N GLN A 35 11.65 11.67 6.43
CA GLN A 35 12.14 10.68 7.39
C GLN A 35 11.07 10.32 8.41
N SER A 36 10.34 11.31 8.94
CA SER A 36 9.29 11.07 9.92
C SER A 36 8.12 10.24 9.37
N PHE A 37 7.70 10.49 8.12
CA PHE A 37 6.70 9.62 7.48
C PHE A 37 7.22 8.19 7.23
N ASN A 38 8.49 8.07 6.85
CA ASN A 38 9.12 6.77 6.67
C ASN A 38 9.25 6.00 8.00
N ASP A 39 9.58 6.69 9.09
CA ASP A 39 9.68 6.09 10.43
C ASP A 39 8.30 5.56 10.88
N ILE A 40 7.23 6.36 10.74
CA ILE A 40 5.86 5.93 11.03
C ILE A 40 5.48 4.71 10.18
N ALA A 41 5.79 4.71 8.88
CA ALA A 41 5.53 3.59 7.98
C ALA A 41 6.23 2.30 8.43
N ASN A 42 7.41 2.42 9.06
CA ASN A 42 8.19 1.30 9.61
C ASN A 42 7.90 1.01 11.10
N GLY A 43 6.92 1.69 11.71
CA GLY A 43 6.57 1.48 13.11
C GLY A 43 7.56 2.06 14.10
N VAL A 44 8.34 3.05 13.69
CA VAL A 44 9.33 3.77 14.50
C VAL A 44 8.76 5.13 14.90
N GLU A 45 9.09 5.61 16.09
CA GLU A 45 8.70 6.95 16.55
C GLU A 45 9.41 8.02 15.71
N PRO A 46 8.67 8.97 15.10
CA PRO A 46 9.24 9.99 14.23
C PRO A 46 9.95 11.11 15.01
N GLU A 47 10.91 11.77 14.38
CA GLU A 47 11.54 12.97 14.93
C GLU A 47 10.56 14.17 14.97
N GLU A 48 9.82 14.39 13.87
CA GLU A 48 8.78 15.41 13.81
C GLU A 48 7.45 14.88 14.32
N THR A 49 6.78 15.64 15.16
CA THR A 49 5.47 15.25 15.68
C THR A 49 4.39 15.38 14.60
N ILE A 50 3.81 14.25 14.22
CA ILE A 50 2.74 14.15 13.23
C ILE A 50 1.53 13.51 13.89
N HIS A 51 0.41 14.23 13.90
CA HIS A 51 -0.86 13.73 14.43
C HIS A 51 -1.81 13.36 13.31
N PHE A 52 -2.45 12.21 13.45
CA PHE A 52 -3.47 11.73 12.50
C PHE A 52 -4.83 11.73 13.18
N TYR A 53 -5.85 12.14 12.43
CA TYR A 53 -7.23 12.14 12.89
C TYR A 53 -8.14 11.44 11.88
N ILE A 54 -8.97 10.53 12.36
CA ILE A 54 -10.05 9.89 11.60
C ILE A 54 -11.36 10.18 12.35
N ASN A 55 -12.33 10.79 11.66
CA ASN A 55 -13.60 11.23 12.25
C ASN A 55 -13.40 12.10 13.52
N ASP A 56 -12.43 13.02 13.47
CA ASP A 56 -12.02 13.93 14.55
C ASP A 56 -11.43 13.26 15.80
N GLU A 57 -11.21 11.95 15.77
CA GLU A 57 -10.48 11.22 16.81
C GLU A 57 -9.02 11.05 16.42
N GLN A 58 -8.11 11.36 17.35
CA GLN A 58 -6.68 11.15 17.14
C GLN A 58 -6.39 9.65 17.13
N VAL A 59 -5.64 9.20 16.11
CA VAL A 59 -5.27 7.80 15.90
C VAL A 59 -3.77 7.65 15.69
N GLU A 60 -3.24 6.49 16.06
CA GLU A 60 -1.87 6.11 15.74
C GLU A 60 -1.87 5.28 14.46
N LEU A 61 -1.06 5.69 13.47
CA LEU A 61 -0.98 5.02 12.18
C LEU A 61 0.37 4.31 11.93
N TYR A 62 1.05 3.88 13.01
CA TYR A 62 2.26 3.07 12.88
C TYR A 62 1.98 1.77 12.11
N ASN A 63 2.82 1.50 11.08
CA ASN A 63 2.62 0.37 10.15
C ASN A 63 1.28 0.37 9.38
N LYS A 64 0.56 1.51 9.34
CA LYS A 64 -0.68 1.67 8.57
C LYS A 64 -0.56 2.74 7.48
N ILE A 65 0.65 3.19 7.24
CA ILE A 65 1.02 4.09 6.15
C ILE A 65 1.97 3.35 5.24
N ASP A 66 1.87 3.53 3.93
CA ASP A 66 2.93 3.17 3.00
C ASP A 66 3.65 4.44 2.55
N CYS A 67 4.95 4.57 2.82
CA CYS A 67 5.77 5.70 2.40
C CYS A 67 6.70 5.25 1.27
N ILE A 68 6.49 5.81 0.07
CA ILE A 68 7.19 5.43 -1.16
C ILE A 68 8.18 6.52 -1.53
N ILE A 69 9.45 6.31 -1.19
CA ILE A 69 10.56 7.23 -1.46
C ILE A 69 11.17 6.94 -2.83
N ASP A 70 11.31 5.67 -3.18
CA ASP A 70 11.87 5.22 -4.47
C ASP A 70 10.87 4.30 -5.17
N ILE A 71 10.16 4.89 -6.15
CA ILE A 71 9.15 4.16 -6.91
C ILE A 71 9.76 3.08 -7.82
N PHE A 72 11.01 3.23 -8.24
CA PHE A 72 11.67 2.29 -9.15
C PHE A 72 12.09 1.01 -8.44
N ASN A 73 12.54 1.12 -7.19
CA ASN A 73 13.04 0.01 -6.40
C ASN A 73 12.04 -0.49 -5.34
N LYS A 74 10.84 0.11 -5.26
CA LYS A 74 9.80 -0.36 -4.34
C LYS A 74 9.40 -1.79 -4.68
N ASP A 75 9.54 -2.69 -3.74
CA ASP A 75 8.94 -4.03 -3.83
C ASP A 75 7.42 -3.89 -3.66
N ILE A 76 6.69 -4.09 -4.77
CA ILE A 76 5.23 -3.97 -4.78
C ILE A 76 4.60 -5.13 -4.05
N VAL A 77 5.14 -6.35 -4.26
CA VAL A 77 4.55 -7.59 -3.75
C VAL A 77 5.25 -8.03 -2.48
N THR A 78 4.92 -7.36 -1.40
CA THR A 78 5.46 -7.67 -0.08
C THR A 78 4.86 -8.98 0.48
N LYS A 79 5.51 -9.53 1.52
CA LYS A 79 4.95 -10.68 2.27
C LYS A 79 3.53 -10.40 2.80
N LYS A 80 3.23 -9.16 3.19
CA LYS A 80 1.91 -8.75 3.68
C LYS A 80 0.87 -8.87 2.56
N ILE A 81 1.19 -8.42 1.34
CA ILE A 81 0.33 -8.53 0.16
C ILE A 81 0.11 -9.99 -0.22
N ASN A 82 1.16 -10.81 -0.30
CA ASN A 82 1.02 -12.23 -0.61
C ASN A 82 0.15 -12.97 0.40
N ASN A 83 0.32 -12.73 1.69
CA ASN A 83 -0.53 -13.33 2.72
C ASN A 83 -2.00 -12.91 2.56
N SER A 84 -2.26 -11.63 2.25
CA SER A 84 -3.62 -11.13 2.01
C SER A 84 -4.24 -11.74 0.74
N LEU A 85 -3.44 -11.92 -0.33
CA LEU A 85 -3.85 -12.61 -1.54
C LEU A 85 -4.27 -14.06 -1.25
N TYR A 86 -3.43 -14.81 -0.53
CA TYR A 86 -3.70 -16.20 -0.17
C TYR A 86 -4.95 -16.31 0.69
N SER A 87 -5.08 -15.48 1.72
CA SER A 87 -6.27 -15.47 2.58
C SER A 87 -7.55 -15.14 1.80
N LYS A 88 -7.48 -14.23 0.83
CA LYS A 88 -8.64 -13.89 -0.01
C LYS A 88 -9.03 -15.05 -0.91
N ILE A 89 -8.07 -15.71 -1.56
CA ILE A 89 -8.33 -16.90 -2.40
C ILE A 89 -8.87 -18.04 -1.55
N GLU A 90 -8.25 -18.31 -0.40
CA GLU A 90 -8.71 -19.35 0.53
C GLU A 90 -10.16 -19.11 0.95
N LYS A 91 -10.51 -17.86 1.31
CA LYS A 91 -11.89 -17.51 1.66
C LYS A 91 -12.85 -17.80 0.51
N GLN A 92 -12.52 -17.37 -0.72
CA GLN A 92 -13.36 -17.62 -1.91
C GLN A 92 -13.56 -19.11 -2.21
N ILE A 93 -12.51 -19.92 -2.02
CA ILE A 93 -12.58 -21.37 -2.20
C ILE A 93 -13.44 -22.01 -1.09
N ASN A 94 -13.25 -21.57 0.17
CA ASN A 94 -14.00 -22.09 1.32
C ASN A 94 -15.50 -21.75 1.26
N GLU A 95 -15.88 -20.67 0.58
CA GLU A 95 -17.27 -20.30 0.33
C GLU A 95 -17.92 -21.16 -0.79
N ASN A 96 -17.12 -21.92 -1.54
CA ASN A 96 -17.60 -22.77 -2.65
C ASN A 96 -17.45 -24.28 -2.33
N ILE A 97 -18.51 -24.86 -1.80
CA ILE A 97 -18.54 -26.28 -1.37
C ILE A 97 -18.14 -27.22 -2.50
N ASP A 98 -18.58 -26.98 -3.74
CA ASP A 98 -18.26 -27.83 -4.87
C ASP A 98 -16.77 -27.86 -5.20
N ILE A 99 -16.09 -26.71 -5.06
CA ILE A 99 -14.64 -26.61 -5.25
C ILE A 99 -13.92 -27.35 -4.12
N LEU A 100 -14.34 -27.17 -2.87
CA LEU A 100 -13.76 -27.87 -1.72
C LEU A 100 -13.83 -29.38 -1.87
N ILE A 101 -15.01 -29.91 -2.25
CA ILE A 101 -15.18 -31.35 -2.48
C ILE A 101 -14.26 -31.87 -3.60
N LYS A 102 -14.09 -31.10 -4.68
CA LYS A 102 -13.15 -31.44 -5.75
C LYS A 102 -11.71 -31.48 -5.26
N CYS A 103 -11.28 -30.44 -4.52
CA CYS A 103 -9.94 -30.41 -3.94
C CYS A 103 -9.69 -31.62 -3.04
N ASP A 104 -10.59 -31.89 -2.11
CA ASP A 104 -10.53 -33.06 -1.21
C ASP A 104 -10.41 -34.38 -1.96
N ASN A 105 -11.18 -34.56 -3.02
CA ASN A 105 -11.14 -35.79 -3.81
C ASN A 105 -9.79 -35.98 -4.51
N HIS A 106 -9.24 -34.92 -5.11
CA HIS A 106 -7.92 -35.00 -5.76
C HIS A 106 -6.78 -35.23 -4.73
N ILE A 107 -6.87 -34.66 -3.55
CA ILE A 107 -5.90 -34.95 -2.47
C ILE A 107 -5.98 -36.41 -2.02
N LYS A 108 -7.17 -36.98 -1.89
CA LYS A 108 -7.35 -38.41 -1.61
C LYS A 108 -6.73 -39.29 -2.70
N GLU A 109 -6.90 -38.91 -3.97
CA GLU A 109 -6.27 -39.61 -5.09
C GLU A 109 -4.74 -39.57 -4.99
N ILE A 110 -4.14 -38.39 -4.72
CA ILE A 110 -2.70 -38.25 -4.52
C ILE A 110 -2.21 -39.09 -3.35
N ASN A 111 -2.92 -39.07 -2.21
CA ASN A 111 -2.56 -39.85 -1.03
C ASN A 111 -2.63 -41.37 -1.34
N ASN A 112 -3.61 -41.84 -2.08
CA ASN A 112 -3.71 -43.25 -2.49
C ASN A 112 -2.52 -43.70 -3.36
N ILE A 113 -1.96 -42.79 -4.16
CA ILE A 113 -0.74 -43.06 -4.95
C ILE A 113 0.49 -43.16 -4.03
N LEU A 114 0.58 -42.34 -2.98
CA LEU A 114 1.76 -42.23 -2.11
C LEU A 114 1.79 -43.29 -1.00
N ILE A 115 0.64 -43.75 -0.49
CA ILE A 115 0.53 -44.68 0.63
C ILE A 115 1.33 -46.00 0.39
N PRO A 116 1.33 -46.63 -0.79
CA PRO A 116 2.13 -47.82 -1.02
C PRO A 116 3.63 -47.64 -0.74
N PHE A 117 4.17 -46.47 -1.10
CA PHE A 117 5.57 -46.15 -0.86
C PHE A 117 5.90 -45.94 0.63
N PHE A 118 4.92 -45.47 1.43
CA PHE A 118 5.11 -45.33 2.88
C PHE A 118 5.18 -46.69 3.59
N ASN A 119 4.51 -47.74 3.04
CA ASN A 119 4.51 -49.07 3.58
C ASN A 119 5.79 -49.87 3.28
N GLU A 120 6.70 -49.32 2.46
CA GLU A 120 8.02 -49.96 2.20
C GLU A 120 9.01 -49.74 3.33
N PHE A 121 8.70 -48.92 4.33
CA PHE A 121 9.58 -48.64 5.47
C PHE A 121 9.22 -49.52 6.66
N ASP A 122 10.29 -50.01 7.36
CA ASP A 122 10.12 -50.89 8.53
C ASP A 122 9.69 -50.13 9.81
N PHE A 123 9.36 -48.85 9.70
CA PHE A 123 8.94 -47.99 10.79
C PHE A 123 7.65 -47.23 10.43
N ASN A 124 6.82 -46.91 11.46
CA ASN A 124 5.57 -46.19 11.26
C ASN A 124 5.76 -44.75 10.82
N LEU A 125 5.29 -44.42 9.63
CA LEU A 125 5.18 -43.04 9.14
C LEU A 125 3.84 -42.44 9.55
N LYS A 126 3.85 -41.20 10.02
CA LYS A 126 2.65 -40.39 10.23
C LYS A 126 2.64 -39.26 9.21
N PHE A 127 1.53 -39.06 8.55
CA PHE A 127 1.32 -37.94 7.65
C PHE A 127 -0.05 -37.28 7.95
N ASP A 128 -0.14 -36.00 7.69
CA ASP A 128 -1.38 -35.24 7.83
C ASP A 128 -2.13 -35.27 6.51
N ASN A 129 -3.38 -35.70 6.55
CA ASN A 129 -4.26 -35.74 5.39
C ASN A 129 -5.05 -34.44 5.20
N ASN A 130 -4.87 -33.46 6.10
CA ASN A 130 -5.60 -32.19 6.03
C ASN A 130 -4.96 -31.30 4.98
N PHE A 131 -5.62 -31.16 3.85
CA PHE A 131 -5.22 -30.21 2.83
C PHE A 131 -5.56 -28.78 3.25
N LYS A 132 -4.55 -27.92 3.21
CA LYS A 132 -4.72 -26.49 3.40
C LYS A 132 -4.46 -25.76 2.10
N ILE A 133 -5.41 -24.99 1.66
CA ILE A 133 -5.32 -24.21 0.41
C ILE A 133 -4.15 -23.22 0.48
N ASP A 134 -3.95 -22.56 1.62
CA ASP A 134 -2.84 -21.63 1.85
C ASP A 134 -1.47 -22.31 1.64
N ASP A 135 -1.27 -23.52 2.16
CA ASP A 135 -0.04 -24.28 1.97
C ASP A 135 0.19 -24.67 0.50
N PHE A 136 -0.89 -24.99 -0.21
CA PHE A 136 -0.83 -25.27 -1.64
C PHE A 136 -0.46 -24.03 -2.46
N LEU A 137 -1.06 -22.88 -2.17
CA LEU A 137 -0.75 -21.61 -2.84
C LEU A 137 0.73 -21.24 -2.65
N LYS A 138 1.28 -21.43 -1.44
CA LYS A 138 2.71 -21.27 -1.16
C LYS A 138 3.58 -22.26 -1.91
N TYR A 139 3.15 -23.52 -2.01
CA TYR A 139 3.87 -24.58 -2.73
C TYR A 139 4.01 -24.24 -4.22
N ILE A 140 2.94 -23.80 -4.88
CA ILE A 140 2.98 -23.38 -6.28
C ILE A 140 3.63 -22.01 -6.48
N LYS A 141 4.06 -21.34 -5.40
CA LYS A 141 4.66 -19.99 -5.40
C LYS A 141 3.79 -18.97 -6.13
N LEU A 142 2.47 -19.05 -5.91
CA LEU A 142 1.56 -18.08 -6.50
C LEU A 142 2.00 -16.66 -6.11
N ASN A 143 2.16 -15.81 -7.09
CA ASN A 143 2.61 -14.43 -6.91
C ASN A 143 1.95 -13.53 -7.94
N ILE A 144 1.97 -12.21 -7.68
CA ILE A 144 1.54 -11.19 -8.62
C ILE A 144 2.72 -10.89 -9.56
N ASP A 145 2.47 -11.00 -10.86
CA ASP A 145 3.48 -10.66 -11.87
C ASP A 145 3.44 -9.15 -12.15
N TYR A 146 4.58 -8.49 -11.98
CA TYR A 146 4.74 -7.05 -12.20
C TYR A 146 6.11 -6.68 -12.83
N GLU A 147 6.82 -7.67 -13.37
CA GLU A 147 8.21 -7.48 -13.83
C GLU A 147 8.30 -6.61 -15.09
N GLU A 148 7.32 -6.69 -15.99
CA GLU A 148 7.35 -6.02 -17.31
C GLU A 148 6.44 -4.77 -17.40
N ILE A 149 5.91 -4.27 -16.29
CA ILE A 149 5.03 -3.10 -16.31
C ILE A 149 5.83 -1.78 -16.29
N ASN A 150 5.32 -0.76 -16.99
CA ASN A 150 5.90 0.58 -16.94
C ASN A 150 5.68 1.24 -15.57
N ILE A 151 6.33 2.40 -15.36
CA ILE A 151 6.30 3.06 -14.05
C ILE A 151 4.90 3.57 -13.66
N LEU A 152 4.07 4.00 -14.63
CA LEU A 152 2.70 4.43 -14.39
C LEU A 152 1.83 3.26 -13.97
N ASP A 153 1.86 2.17 -14.74
CA ASP A 153 1.12 0.94 -14.40
C ASP A 153 1.54 0.38 -13.04
N ARG A 154 2.80 0.60 -12.65
CA ARG A 154 3.33 0.24 -11.33
C ARG A 154 2.63 1.01 -10.21
N ILE A 155 2.44 2.32 -10.37
CA ILE A 155 1.67 3.14 -9.42
C ILE A 155 0.21 2.67 -9.36
N LEU A 156 -0.40 2.45 -10.53
CA LEU A 156 -1.80 2.02 -10.60
C LEU A 156 -1.99 0.65 -9.93
N LEU A 157 -1.03 -0.27 -10.10
CA LEU A 157 -1.03 -1.57 -9.41
C LEU A 157 -0.92 -1.41 -7.88
N ILE A 158 -0.07 -0.51 -7.37
CA ILE A 158 0.03 -0.23 -5.93
C ILE A 158 -1.34 0.24 -5.40
N ILE A 159 -2.01 1.15 -6.10
CA ILE A 159 -3.34 1.64 -5.74
C ILE A 159 -4.38 0.50 -5.79
N ASP A 160 -4.32 -0.37 -6.79
CA ASP A 160 -5.20 -1.55 -6.88
C ASP A 160 -5.04 -2.50 -5.70
N LEU A 161 -3.79 -2.80 -5.34
CA LEU A 161 -3.49 -3.69 -4.22
C LEU A 161 -3.95 -3.09 -2.89
N GLU A 162 -3.77 -1.78 -2.71
CA GLU A 162 -4.28 -1.09 -1.52
C GLU A 162 -5.81 -1.11 -1.47
N SER A 163 -6.48 -0.79 -2.56
CA SER A 163 -7.95 -0.87 -2.66
C SER A 163 -8.49 -2.28 -2.42
N LEU A 164 -7.75 -3.31 -2.85
CA LEU A 164 -8.17 -4.71 -2.75
C LEU A 164 -8.00 -5.28 -1.35
N PHE A 165 -6.93 -4.89 -0.65
CA PHE A 165 -6.51 -5.52 0.60
C PHE A 165 -6.64 -4.59 1.82
N HIS A 166 -6.80 -3.27 1.62
CA HIS A 166 -6.91 -2.26 2.68
C HIS A 166 -5.82 -2.40 3.75
N LEU A 167 -4.58 -2.46 3.30
CA LEU A 167 -3.42 -2.69 4.17
C LEU A 167 -2.99 -1.45 4.93
N ASN A 168 -3.23 -0.29 4.34
CA ASN A 168 -2.82 1.00 4.85
C ASN A 168 -3.98 1.99 4.81
N GLU A 169 -3.90 3.03 5.63
CA GLU A 169 -4.88 4.12 5.62
C GLU A 169 -4.56 5.18 4.57
N ILE A 170 -3.28 5.31 4.21
CA ILE A 170 -2.80 6.29 3.23
C ILE A 170 -1.49 5.82 2.58
N ILE A 171 -1.31 6.17 1.32
CA ILE A 171 -0.03 6.05 0.60
C ILE A 171 0.60 7.44 0.50
N VAL A 172 1.83 7.58 0.98
CA VAL A 172 2.61 8.81 0.89
C VAL A 172 3.65 8.64 -0.21
N PHE A 173 3.57 9.45 -1.26
CA PHE A 173 4.54 9.48 -2.33
C PHE A 173 5.51 10.65 -2.16
N ILE A 174 6.81 10.37 -2.31
CA ILE A 174 7.86 11.37 -2.22
C ILE A 174 8.36 11.72 -3.62
N ASP A 175 8.34 13.02 -3.97
CA ASP A 175 8.82 13.54 -5.25
C ASP A 175 8.20 12.85 -6.48
N LEU A 176 6.95 12.42 -6.39
CA LEU A 176 6.26 11.67 -7.44
C LEU A 176 6.19 12.47 -8.77
N LYS A 177 5.91 13.76 -8.68
CA LYS A 177 5.72 14.64 -9.85
C LYS A 177 6.97 14.80 -10.71
N LYS A 178 8.15 14.45 -10.20
CA LYS A 178 9.40 14.48 -10.97
C LYS A 178 9.48 13.45 -12.10
N TYR A 179 8.70 12.38 -12.00
CA TYR A 179 8.80 11.22 -12.88
C TYR A 179 7.67 11.13 -13.89
N PHE A 180 6.66 11.98 -13.79
CA PHE A 180 5.42 11.87 -14.56
C PHE A 180 5.04 13.18 -15.25
N THR A 181 4.39 13.05 -16.40
CA THR A 181 3.76 14.19 -17.06
C THR A 181 2.54 14.67 -16.26
N LYS A 182 2.02 15.85 -16.59
CA LYS A 182 0.81 16.38 -15.95
C LYS A 182 -0.39 15.46 -16.18
N GLU A 183 -0.47 14.88 -17.36
CA GLU A 183 -1.53 13.95 -17.77
C GLU A 183 -1.48 12.66 -16.95
N ASP A 184 -0.29 12.09 -16.74
CA ASP A 184 -0.09 10.90 -15.93
C ASP A 184 -0.47 11.16 -14.46
N ILE A 185 -0.07 12.31 -13.91
CA ILE A 185 -0.42 12.70 -12.53
C ILE A 185 -1.95 12.81 -12.36
N ILE A 186 -2.64 13.42 -13.34
CA ILE A 186 -4.10 13.50 -13.32
C ILE A 186 -4.73 12.10 -13.40
N GLU A 187 -4.17 11.20 -14.18
CA GLU A 187 -4.62 9.81 -14.26
C GLU A 187 -4.48 9.11 -12.92
N ILE A 188 -3.31 9.20 -12.27
CA ILE A 188 -3.06 8.65 -10.93
C ILE A 188 -4.09 9.19 -9.93
N TYR A 189 -4.38 10.50 -9.93
CA TYR A 189 -5.34 11.12 -9.02
C TYR A 189 -6.77 10.64 -9.25
N LYS A 190 -7.21 10.57 -10.50
CA LYS A 190 -8.53 10.04 -10.85
C LYS A 190 -8.66 8.58 -10.44
N TYR A 191 -7.59 7.80 -10.66
CA TYR A 191 -7.59 6.38 -10.34
C TYR A 191 -7.64 6.13 -8.84
N SER A 192 -6.85 6.85 -8.03
CA SER A 192 -6.87 6.72 -6.57
C SER A 192 -8.24 7.07 -5.99
N LYS A 193 -8.89 8.13 -6.51
CA LYS A 193 -10.27 8.49 -6.12
C LYS A 193 -11.28 7.43 -6.53
N TYR A 194 -11.19 6.91 -7.74
CA TYR A 194 -12.06 5.83 -8.21
C TYR A 194 -11.95 4.57 -7.35
N LYS A 195 -10.74 4.27 -6.89
CA LYS A 195 -10.43 3.12 -6.02
C LYS A 195 -10.66 3.39 -4.53
N ASN A 196 -11.01 4.62 -4.13
CA ASN A 196 -11.14 5.06 -2.74
C ASN A 196 -9.87 4.83 -1.91
N VAL A 197 -8.72 5.11 -2.51
CA VAL A 197 -7.41 5.04 -1.85
C VAL A 197 -6.91 6.45 -1.59
N TYR A 198 -6.60 6.76 -0.34
CA TYR A 198 -6.00 8.04 0.01
C TYR A 198 -4.53 8.06 -0.38
N ILE A 199 -4.16 9.07 -1.16
CA ILE A 199 -2.76 9.35 -1.49
C ILE A 199 -2.40 10.77 -1.02
N PHE A 200 -1.16 10.94 -0.59
CA PHE A 200 -0.58 12.19 -0.15
C PHE A 200 0.79 12.35 -0.81
N LEU A 201 1.07 13.53 -1.36
CA LEU A 201 2.32 13.81 -2.04
C LEU A 201 3.16 14.78 -1.21
N ILE A 202 4.45 14.48 -1.04
CA ILE A 202 5.45 15.37 -0.47
C ILE A 202 6.49 15.64 -1.55
N GLU A 203 6.61 16.91 -1.97
CA GLU A 203 7.43 17.33 -3.09
C GLU A 203 8.51 18.31 -2.64
N SER A 204 9.74 18.15 -3.13
CA SER A 204 10.89 19.02 -2.79
C SER A 204 11.01 20.25 -3.67
N ILE A 205 10.22 20.36 -4.73
CA ILE A 205 10.25 21.46 -5.70
C ILE A 205 8.84 21.98 -5.89
N SER A 206 8.68 23.30 -5.76
CA SER A 206 7.42 23.94 -6.10
C SER A 206 7.19 23.84 -7.61
N SER A 207 6.17 23.11 -7.99
CA SER A 207 5.76 22.96 -9.39
C SER A 207 4.93 24.15 -9.90
N GLY A 208 4.48 25.01 -9.00
CA GLY A 208 3.63 26.17 -9.29
C GLY A 208 2.26 25.83 -9.93
N ILE A 209 2.06 24.57 -10.32
CA ILE A 209 0.89 24.13 -11.06
C ILE A 209 -0.04 23.38 -10.11
N THR A 210 -1.06 24.05 -9.62
CA THR A 210 -2.24 23.39 -9.05
C THR A 210 -3.12 22.89 -10.20
N ASN A 211 -3.60 21.66 -10.08
CA ASN A 211 -4.72 21.20 -10.89
C ASN A 211 -5.98 21.15 -10.03
N GLU A 212 -7.13 20.97 -10.67
CA GLU A 212 -8.44 20.95 -10.00
C GLU A 212 -8.61 19.85 -8.93
N TYR A 213 -7.70 18.87 -8.89
CA TYR A 213 -7.72 17.75 -7.95
C TYR A 213 -6.88 18.01 -6.71
N GLU A 214 -6.02 19.04 -6.71
CA GLU A 214 -5.06 19.29 -5.64
C GLU A 214 -5.55 20.33 -4.63
N ARG A 215 -5.26 20.04 -3.37
CA ARG A 215 -5.13 21.01 -2.29
C ARG A 215 -3.66 21.05 -1.90
N LYS A 216 -3.01 22.19 -2.08
CA LYS A 216 -1.57 22.33 -1.96
C LYS A 216 -1.20 23.25 -0.80
N ILE A 217 -0.29 22.76 0.03
CA ILE A 217 0.39 23.56 1.05
C ILE A 217 1.84 23.72 0.60
N ILE A 218 2.31 24.95 0.52
CA ILE A 218 3.71 25.27 0.20
C ILE A 218 4.36 25.83 1.46
N ILE A 219 5.52 25.31 1.83
CA ILE A 219 6.37 25.83 2.90
C ILE A 219 7.64 26.34 2.25
N ASP A 220 7.86 27.65 2.33
CA ASP A 220 9.02 28.29 1.74
C ASP A 220 10.30 28.17 2.61
N ASN A 221 11.40 28.73 2.13
CA ASN A 221 12.69 28.74 2.86
C ASN A 221 12.67 29.58 4.15
N ASN A 222 11.66 30.42 4.37
CA ASN A 222 11.48 31.21 5.60
C ASN A 222 10.51 30.53 6.57
N TYR A 223 10.00 29.34 6.23
CA TYR A 223 8.95 28.62 6.95
C TYR A 223 7.59 29.30 6.90
N ASP A 224 7.35 30.20 5.92
CA ASP A 224 6.03 30.76 5.67
C ASP A 224 5.18 29.74 4.90
N GLU A 225 3.90 29.63 5.31
CA GLU A 225 2.95 28.67 4.72
C GLU A 225 1.99 29.37 3.74
N PHE A 226 1.81 28.76 2.59
CA PHE A 226 0.86 29.19 1.57
C PHE A 226 -0.09 28.07 1.22
N LEU A 227 -1.38 28.29 1.46
CA LEU A 227 -2.43 27.36 1.06
C LEU A 227 -2.99 27.74 -0.32
N LEU A 228 -2.92 26.81 -1.26
CA LEU A 228 -3.52 26.96 -2.59
C LEU A 228 -4.65 25.93 -2.74
N GLU A 229 -5.86 26.42 -2.84
CA GLU A 229 -7.08 25.65 -3.13
C GLU A 229 -7.72 26.18 -4.41
N ASN A 230 -8.13 25.28 -5.29
CA ASN A 230 -8.99 25.69 -6.41
C ASN A 230 -10.40 25.94 -5.88
N GLN A 231 -10.89 27.17 -6.07
CA GLN A 231 -12.25 27.60 -5.76
C GLN A 231 -13.28 27.00 -6.75
#